data_1a639cdf0e0231dec388b392e5152fc6
#
_entry.id   1a639cdf0e0231dec388b392e5152fc6
#
_cell.length_a   1.000
_cell.length_b   1.000
_cell.length_c   1.000
_cell.angle_alpha   90.00
_cell.angle_beta   90.00
_cell.angle_gamma   90.00
#
_symmetry.space_group_name_H-M   'P 1'
#
loop_
_entity.id
_entity.type
_entity.pdbx_description
1 polymer ?
#
loop_
_entity_poly.entity_id
_entity_poly.type
_entity_poly.pdbx_seq_one_letter_code
_entity_poly.pdbx_strand_id
1 'polypeptide(L)'
;MRASTSMTFLATIFWSALGIFSASLCSGADIATQDTATNFEFIPVSITWAWAGVSIALLWKLKWFYPGSAAPQKWWLNTNQNVLLAACGILLSRIVGALLLRAMGVSTESPLPSFALLVALVAGSLTTIVTFLMLLQFSRGVAQGPVHEHVSKKSTNKVATNIAIGVIGFAIVWPLIQMTSALGGAIQFVFTGVRAPTVGHQFLETIREEGNNPVTWGLVFTIVILGPLAEEIIWRGAIQQGLKQIGLPRAGAILITSTMFALIHWGAVPEYGRAAAIPALAVFGVALGVLMERTGRLWSSFIAHALFNCANIFLFSMLPK
;
A
#
# COMPACT_ATOMS: atom_id res chain seq x y z
N MET A 1 4.08 -32.21 10.00
CA MET A 1 3.92 -32.45 8.56
C MET A 1 2.76 -31.69 7.87
N ARG A 2 1.71 -31.21 8.55
CA ARG A 2 0.59 -30.47 7.92
C ARG A 2 0.84 -29.00 7.58
N ALA A 3 1.90 -28.38 8.07
CA ALA A 3 2.21 -26.96 7.78
C ALA A 3 2.99 -26.76 6.44
N SER A 4 3.73 -27.77 6.01
CA SER A 4 4.56 -27.68 4.78
C SER A 4 3.72 -27.68 3.50
N THR A 5 2.66 -28.47 3.44
CA THR A 5 1.77 -28.56 2.28
C THR A 5 0.96 -27.28 2.03
N SER A 6 0.59 -26.56 3.09
CA SER A 6 -0.14 -25.29 2.97
C SER A 6 0.73 -24.15 2.42
N MET A 7 2.02 -24.11 2.76
CA MET A 7 2.94 -23.08 2.29
C MET A 7 3.29 -23.28 0.81
N THR A 8 3.48 -24.51 0.37
CA THR A 8 3.76 -24.82 -1.06
C THR A 8 2.56 -24.49 -1.92
N PHE A 9 1.35 -24.82 -1.45
CA PHE A 9 0.11 -24.51 -2.16
C PHE A 9 -0.11 -22.99 -2.29
N LEU A 10 0.13 -22.22 -1.23
CA LEU A 10 0.02 -20.74 -1.25
C LEU A 10 1.09 -20.10 -2.13
N ALA A 11 2.32 -20.60 -2.11
CA ALA A 11 3.38 -20.15 -3.02
C ALA A 11 3.03 -20.44 -4.49
N THR A 12 2.50 -21.60 -4.80
CA THR A 12 2.06 -21.95 -6.16
C THR A 12 0.93 -21.05 -6.63
N ILE A 13 -0.05 -20.75 -5.78
CA ILE A 13 -1.14 -19.79 -6.08
C ILE A 13 -0.58 -18.40 -6.32
N PHE A 14 0.35 -17.93 -5.48
CA PHE A 14 0.99 -16.62 -5.62
C PHE A 14 1.75 -16.50 -6.94
N TRP A 15 2.61 -17.46 -7.28
CA TRP A 15 3.38 -17.47 -8.51
C TRP A 15 2.51 -17.65 -9.75
N SER A 16 1.45 -18.46 -9.67
CA SER A 16 0.49 -18.61 -10.78
C SER A 16 -0.29 -17.31 -11.02
N ALA A 17 -0.72 -16.62 -9.96
CA ALA A 17 -1.41 -15.34 -10.09
C ALA A 17 -0.50 -14.23 -10.67
N LEU A 18 0.77 -14.18 -10.25
CA LEU A 18 1.75 -13.25 -10.82
C LEU A 18 2.09 -13.58 -12.28
N GLY A 19 2.28 -14.87 -12.61
CA GLY A 19 2.61 -15.32 -13.96
C GLY A 19 1.47 -15.09 -14.96
N ILE A 20 0.23 -15.35 -14.57
CA ILE A 20 -0.96 -15.10 -15.41
C ILE A 20 -1.13 -13.59 -15.67
N PHE A 21 -0.83 -12.74 -14.67
CA PHE A 21 -0.95 -11.31 -14.83
C PHE A 21 0.17 -10.72 -15.72
N SER A 22 1.40 -11.22 -15.64
CA SER A 22 2.49 -10.80 -16.54
C SER A 22 2.21 -11.17 -17.99
N ALA A 23 1.65 -12.36 -18.25
CA ALA A 23 1.21 -12.75 -19.58
C ALA A 23 0.10 -11.85 -20.14
N SER A 24 -0.82 -11.38 -19.27
CA SER A 24 -1.89 -10.45 -19.65
C SER A 24 -1.40 -9.06 -19.99
N LEU A 25 -0.33 -8.58 -19.34
CA LEU A 25 0.29 -7.28 -19.63
C LEU A 25 1.10 -7.34 -20.94
N CYS A 26 1.80 -8.46 -21.21
CA CYS A 26 2.56 -8.63 -22.44
C CYS A 26 1.64 -8.69 -23.68
N SER A 27 0.46 -9.32 -23.60
CA SER A 27 -0.50 -9.34 -24.71
C SER A 27 -1.17 -7.97 -24.96
N GLY A 28 -1.22 -7.09 -23.94
CA GLY A 28 -1.77 -5.73 -24.07
C GLY A 28 -0.83 -4.71 -24.70
N ALA A 29 0.47 -5.00 -24.77
CA ALA A 29 1.47 -4.08 -25.31
C ALA A 29 1.57 -4.09 -26.84
N ASP A 30 1.19 -5.20 -27.49
CA ASP A 30 1.23 -5.35 -28.96
C ASP A 30 0.10 -4.59 -29.68
N ILE A 31 -0.80 -3.90 -28.97
CA ILE A 31 -1.98 -3.24 -29.55
C ILE A 31 -1.75 -1.72 -29.83
N ALA A 32 -0.52 -1.24 -29.69
CA ALA A 32 -0.22 0.18 -29.97
C ALA A 32 -0.09 0.53 -31.47
N THR A 33 -0.17 -0.44 -32.38
CA THR A 33 -0.12 -0.19 -33.83
C THR A 33 -1.20 -0.97 -34.55
N GLN A 34 -2.17 -0.22 -35.09
CA GLN A 34 -3.17 -0.58 -36.11
C GLN A 34 -4.48 -1.29 -35.69
N ASP A 35 -5.57 -0.52 -35.91
CA ASP A 35 -6.87 -0.91 -36.50
C ASP A 35 -7.25 -2.40 -36.51
N THR A 36 -7.60 -2.96 -35.37
CA THR A 36 -8.58 -4.06 -35.30
C THR A 36 -9.22 -4.08 -33.90
N ALA A 37 -10.35 -3.40 -33.76
CA ALA A 37 -11.13 -3.29 -32.52
C ALA A 37 -11.84 -4.60 -32.09
N THR A 38 -11.40 -5.77 -32.52
CA THR A 38 -12.20 -7.01 -32.39
C THR A 38 -11.60 -8.17 -31.62
N ASN A 39 -10.34 -8.08 -31.17
CA ASN A 39 -9.74 -9.18 -30.37
C ASN A 39 -9.16 -8.68 -29.05
N PHE A 40 -9.94 -7.92 -28.29
CA PHE A 40 -9.63 -7.77 -26.87
C PHE A 40 -9.87 -9.13 -26.22
N GLU A 41 -8.79 -9.84 -25.93
CA GLU A 41 -8.89 -11.17 -25.34
C GLU A 41 -9.60 -11.08 -23.99
N PHE A 42 -10.85 -11.51 -23.98
CA PHE A 42 -11.68 -11.63 -22.76
C PHE A 42 -11.07 -12.58 -21.73
N ILE A 43 -10.10 -13.40 -22.12
CA ILE A 43 -9.48 -14.41 -21.27
C ILE A 43 -8.78 -13.83 -20.05
N PRO A 44 -7.93 -12.79 -20.15
CA PRO A 44 -7.29 -12.19 -18.96
C PRO A 44 -8.29 -11.55 -18.00
N VAL A 45 -9.31 -10.88 -18.55
CA VAL A 45 -10.36 -10.22 -17.76
C VAL A 45 -11.21 -11.28 -17.05
N SER A 46 -11.62 -12.34 -17.73
CA SER A 46 -12.44 -13.41 -17.14
C SER A 46 -11.69 -14.17 -16.04
N ILE A 47 -10.39 -14.41 -16.19
CA ILE A 47 -9.55 -15.02 -15.15
C ILE A 47 -9.44 -14.11 -13.95
N THR A 48 -9.22 -12.81 -14.14
CA THR A 48 -9.16 -11.83 -13.05
C THR A 48 -10.47 -11.77 -12.28
N TRP A 49 -11.60 -11.80 -12.96
CA TRP A 49 -12.93 -11.80 -12.34
C TRP A 49 -13.22 -13.11 -11.61
N ALA A 50 -12.87 -14.27 -12.18
CA ALA A 50 -12.99 -15.55 -11.50
C ALA A 50 -12.13 -15.60 -10.23
N TRP A 51 -10.90 -15.11 -10.29
CA TRP A 51 -10.00 -15.03 -9.16
C TRP A 51 -10.52 -14.06 -8.09
N ALA A 52 -11.05 -12.91 -8.48
CA ALA A 52 -11.70 -11.97 -7.55
C ALA A 52 -12.92 -12.62 -6.86
N GLY A 53 -13.71 -13.41 -7.57
CA GLY A 53 -14.79 -14.21 -7.00
C GLY A 53 -14.30 -15.20 -5.94
N VAL A 54 -13.21 -15.92 -6.21
CA VAL A 54 -12.54 -16.81 -5.24
C VAL A 54 -12.06 -16.01 -4.03
N SER A 55 -11.48 -14.83 -4.24
CA SER A 55 -11.01 -13.96 -3.16
C SER A 55 -12.16 -13.49 -2.27
N ILE A 56 -13.29 -13.08 -2.86
CA ILE A 56 -14.50 -12.70 -2.11
C ILE A 56 -15.00 -13.88 -1.26
N ALA A 57 -15.07 -15.07 -1.86
CA ALA A 57 -15.49 -16.28 -1.15
C ALA A 57 -14.54 -16.63 0.00
N LEU A 58 -13.23 -16.48 -0.20
CA LEU A 58 -12.23 -16.68 0.85
C LEU A 58 -12.35 -15.63 1.97
N LEU A 59 -12.52 -14.37 1.63
CA LEU A 59 -12.72 -13.30 2.61
C LEU A 59 -13.98 -13.54 3.45
N TRP A 60 -15.05 -14.00 2.81
CA TRP A 60 -16.28 -14.38 3.50
C TRP A 60 -16.08 -15.59 4.41
N LYS A 61 -15.51 -16.67 3.90
CA LYS A 61 -15.24 -17.92 4.65
C LYS A 61 -14.28 -17.69 5.82
N LEU A 62 -13.26 -16.87 5.64
CA LEU A 62 -12.30 -16.50 6.68
C LEU A 62 -12.86 -15.46 7.64
N LYS A 63 -14.09 -15.03 7.47
CA LYS A 63 -14.71 -13.95 8.25
C LYS A 63 -13.81 -12.71 8.30
N TRP A 64 -13.17 -12.38 7.16
CA TRP A 64 -12.17 -11.33 7.09
C TRP A 64 -12.72 -9.96 7.53
N PHE A 65 -13.96 -9.66 7.16
CA PHE A 65 -14.66 -8.42 7.53
C PHE A 65 -15.19 -8.42 8.97
N TYR A 66 -15.21 -9.57 9.63
CA TYR A 66 -15.55 -9.66 11.04
C TYR A 66 -14.23 -9.65 11.83
N PRO A 67 -13.81 -8.52 12.40
CA PRO A 67 -12.68 -8.50 13.30
C PRO A 67 -13.02 -9.44 14.45
N GLY A 68 -12.30 -10.57 14.49
CA GLY A 68 -12.44 -11.50 15.59
C GLY A 68 -12.24 -10.75 16.91
N SER A 69 -12.67 -11.37 18.02
CA SER A 69 -12.49 -10.88 19.39
C SER A 69 -11.02 -10.82 19.85
N ALA A 70 -10.10 -10.49 18.94
CA ALA A 70 -8.75 -10.12 19.35
C ALA A 70 -8.92 -8.98 20.35
N ALA A 71 -8.51 -9.22 21.59
CA ALA A 71 -8.55 -8.21 22.65
C ALA A 71 -8.00 -6.91 22.08
N PRO A 72 -8.66 -5.77 22.29
CA PRO A 72 -8.24 -4.50 21.71
C PRO A 72 -6.81 -4.27 22.17
N GLN A 73 -5.87 -4.39 21.25
CA GLN A 73 -4.47 -4.09 21.56
C GLN A 73 -4.41 -2.60 21.84
N LYS A 74 -3.96 -2.25 23.04
CA LYS A 74 -3.82 -0.85 23.45
C LYS A 74 -2.82 -0.19 22.50
N TRP A 75 -3.29 0.77 21.71
CA TRP A 75 -2.42 1.60 20.90
C TRP A 75 -1.60 2.50 21.83
N TRP A 76 -0.32 2.70 21.52
CA TRP A 76 0.64 3.35 22.42
C TRP A 76 0.44 4.87 22.55
N LEU A 77 -0.10 5.51 21.51
CA LEU A 77 -0.30 6.97 21.47
C LEU A 77 -1.73 7.33 21.86
N ASN A 78 -1.89 8.42 22.58
CA ASN A 78 -3.20 9.02 22.87
C ASN A 78 -3.69 9.87 21.68
N THR A 79 -4.93 10.39 21.76
CA THR A 79 -5.56 11.14 20.67
C THR A 79 -4.73 12.35 20.23
N ASN A 80 -4.20 13.15 21.17
CA ASN A 80 -3.41 14.34 20.84
C ASN A 80 -2.10 13.96 20.16
N GLN A 81 -1.44 12.91 20.60
CA GLN A 81 -0.23 12.38 19.99
C GLN A 81 -0.50 11.82 18.58
N ASN A 82 -1.64 11.18 18.37
CA ASN A 82 -2.04 10.73 17.05
C ASN A 82 -2.30 11.91 16.10
N VAL A 83 -2.97 12.96 16.56
CA VAL A 83 -3.16 14.19 15.78
C VAL A 83 -1.81 14.83 15.43
N LEU A 84 -0.91 14.95 16.41
CA LEU A 84 0.43 15.50 16.19
C LEU A 84 1.22 14.65 15.20
N LEU A 85 1.20 13.32 15.33
CA LEU A 85 1.88 12.41 14.40
C LEU A 85 1.33 12.52 12.97
N ALA A 86 0.02 12.58 12.81
CA ALA A 86 -0.61 12.76 11.50
C ALA A 86 -0.23 14.13 10.89
N ALA A 87 -0.29 15.20 11.66
CA ALA A 87 0.09 16.53 11.20
C ALA A 87 1.58 16.59 10.80
N CYS A 88 2.49 16.10 11.65
CA CYS A 88 3.92 16.04 11.34
C CYS A 88 4.20 15.12 10.15
N GLY A 89 3.58 13.95 10.09
CA GLY A 89 3.77 13.00 8.99
C GLY A 89 3.30 13.55 7.65
N ILE A 90 2.23 14.32 7.60
CA ILE A 90 1.68 14.86 6.35
C ILE A 90 2.28 16.23 6.01
N LEU A 91 2.38 17.15 6.98
CA LEU A 91 2.78 18.54 6.72
C LEU A 91 4.29 18.74 6.87
N LEU A 92 4.87 18.33 8.01
CA LEU A 92 6.29 18.53 8.27
C LEU A 92 7.17 17.75 7.30
N SER A 93 6.78 16.53 6.92
CA SER A 93 7.51 15.74 5.94
C SER A 93 7.62 16.46 4.59
N ARG A 94 6.55 17.13 4.15
CA ARG A 94 6.54 17.92 2.91
C ARG A 94 7.37 19.20 3.04
N ILE A 95 7.28 19.88 4.18
CA ILE A 95 8.09 21.09 4.45
C ILE A 95 9.59 20.74 4.46
N VAL A 96 9.98 19.67 5.15
CA VAL A 96 11.39 19.21 5.17
C VAL A 96 11.87 18.84 3.76
N GLY A 97 11.07 18.10 3.01
CA GLY A 97 11.38 17.77 1.61
C GLY A 97 11.58 19.04 0.75
N ALA A 98 10.65 19.98 0.81
CA ALA A 98 10.72 21.23 0.06
C ALA A 98 11.94 22.11 0.45
N LEU A 99 12.26 22.20 1.75
CA LEU A 99 13.43 22.94 2.22
C LEU A 99 14.74 22.33 1.72
N LEU A 100 14.84 21.00 1.71
CA LEU A 100 15.99 20.29 1.17
C LEU A 100 16.14 20.52 -0.33
N LEU A 101 15.05 20.41 -1.11
CA LEU A 101 15.07 20.70 -2.54
C LEU A 101 15.52 22.13 -2.82
N ARG A 102 15.00 23.09 -2.06
CA ARG A 102 15.42 24.50 -2.15
C ARG A 102 16.90 24.69 -1.82
N ALA A 103 17.41 24.03 -0.77
CA ALA A 103 18.82 24.09 -0.40
C ALA A 103 19.72 23.48 -1.49
N MET A 104 19.23 22.52 -2.26
CA MET A 104 19.90 21.94 -3.42
C MET A 104 19.77 22.80 -4.69
N GLY A 105 19.06 23.93 -4.65
CA GLY A 105 18.79 24.76 -5.82
C GLY A 105 17.82 24.15 -6.83
N VAL A 106 17.03 23.15 -6.41
CA VAL A 106 16.07 22.45 -7.27
C VAL A 106 14.70 23.11 -7.14
N SER A 107 14.07 23.46 -8.28
CA SER A 107 12.67 23.88 -8.30
C SER A 107 11.77 22.74 -7.82
N THR A 108 10.71 23.09 -7.08
CA THR A 108 9.69 22.11 -6.65
C THR A 108 8.68 21.79 -7.75
N GLU A 109 8.88 22.33 -8.96
CA GLU A 109 8.06 22.03 -10.13
C GLU A 109 8.38 20.63 -10.66
N SER A 110 7.35 19.95 -11.12
CA SER A 110 7.48 18.60 -11.68
C SER A 110 7.87 18.66 -13.16
N PRO A 111 8.67 17.72 -13.68
CA PRO A 111 9.24 16.56 -13.00
C PRO A 111 10.51 16.90 -12.21
N LEU A 112 10.65 16.31 -11.02
CA LEU A 112 11.87 16.44 -10.22
C LEU A 112 12.99 15.55 -10.77
N PRO A 113 14.27 16.01 -10.75
CA PRO A 113 15.40 15.12 -10.98
C PRO A 113 15.39 13.93 -10.02
N SER A 114 15.73 12.75 -10.50
CA SER A 114 15.57 11.49 -9.76
C SER A 114 16.31 11.47 -8.42
N PHE A 115 17.50 12.06 -8.35
CA PHE A 115 18.22 12.20 -7.08
C PHE A 115 17.50 13.15 -6.11
N ALA A 116 16.95 14.26 -6.59
CA ALA A 116 16.20 15.20 -5.78
C ALA A 116 14.89 14.56 -5.26
N LEU A 117 14.21 13.79 -6.10
CA LEU A 117 13.05 12.99 -5.73
C LEU A 117 13.42 11.99 -4.62
N LEU A 118 14.51 11.24 -4.77
CA LEU A 118 15.01 10.32 -3.76
C LEU A 118 15.23 11.04 -2.42
N VAL A 119 15.93 12.16 -2.42
CA VAL A 119 16.21 12.95 -1.21
C VAL A 119 14.91 13.39 -0.53
N ALA A 120 13.95 13.91 -1.30
CA ALA A 120 12.66 14.36 -0.75
C ALA A 120 11.84 13.21 -0.14
N LEU A 121 11.78 12.05 -0.81
CA LEU A 121 11.05 10.87 -0.34
C LEU A 121 11.68 10.27 0.93
N VAL A 122 13.01 10.14 0.95
CA VAL A 122 13.75 9.64 2.12
C VAL A 122 13.55 10.57 3.31
N ALA A 123 13.75 11.88 3.10
CA ALA A 123 13.60 12.88 4.16
C ALA A 123 12.17 12.90 4.72
N GLY A 124 11.16 12.85 3.87
CA GLY A 124 9.75 12.80 4.30
C GLY A 124 9.44 11.54 5.11
N SER A 125 9.89 10.38 4.65
CA SER A 125 9.70 9.11 5.35
C SER A 125 10.42 9.10 6.71
N LEU A 126 11.67 9.53 6.75
CA LEU A 126 12.45 9.60 7.99
C LEU A 126 11.84 10.59 9.00
N THR A 127 11.36 11.75 8.54
CA THR A 127 10.66 12.72 9.40
C THR A 127 9.48 12.07 10.12
N THR A 128 8.67 11.31 9.40
CA THR A 128 7.52 10.60 9.98
C THR A 128 7.97 9.53 10.99
N ILE A 129 8.94 8.70 10.61
CA ILE A 129 9.44 7.60 11.47
C ILE A 129 10.07 8.17 12.74
N VAL A 130 10.90 9.20 12.63
CA VAL A 130 11.55 9.84 13.79
C VAL A 130 10.51 10.48 14.71
N THR A 131 9.53 11.20 14.16
CA THR A 131 8.41 11.76 14.94
C THR A 131 7.67 10.67 15.72
N PHE A 132 7.36 9.55 15.07
CA PHE A 132 6.71 8.42 15.74
C PHE A 132 7.56 7.84 16.88
N LEU A 133 8.85 7.62 16.64
CA LEU A 133 9.75 7.09 17.67
C LEU A 133 9.89 8.05 18.86
N MET A 134 9.98 9.35 18.61
CA MET A 134 10.00 10.37 19.66
C MET A 134 8.71 10.33 20.49
N LEU A 135 7.55 10.32 19.85
CA LEU A 135 6.27 10.26 20.56
C LEU A 135 6.12 8.97 21.37
N LEU A 136 6.59 7.82 20.85
CA LEU A 136 6.63 6.57 21.61
C LEU A 136 7.51 6.69 22.86
N GLN A 137 8.66 7.32 22.76
CA GLN A 137 9.58 7.50 23.87
C GLN A 137 8.98 8.39 24.96
N PHE A 138 8.35 9.51 24.58
CA PHE A 138 7.61 10.38 25.51
C PHE A 138 6.43 9.64 26.17
N SER A 139 5.68 8.83 25.43
CA SER A 139 4.57 8.05 25.97
C SER A 139 5.02 7.03 27.01
N ARG A 140 6.18 6.41 26.81
CA ARG A 140 6.76 5.47 27.79
C ARG A 140 7.24 6.18 29.05
N GLY A 141 7.80 7.36 28.94
CA GLY A 141 8.24 8.17 30.09
C GLY A 141 7.09 8.59 31.00
N VAL A 142 5.92 8.86 30.45
CA VAL A 142 4.72 9.25 31.22
C VAL A 142 4.00 8.02 31.83
N ALA A 143 4.17 6.85 31.26
CA ALA A 143 3.51 5.60 31.70
C ALA A 143 4.29 4.81 32.77
N GLN A 144 5.39 5.33 33.30
CA GLN A 144 6.18 4.67 34.37
C GLN A 144 5.56 4.88 35.77
N GLY A 145 4.29 4.41 35.94
CA GLY A 145 3.92 3.81 37.20
C GLY A 145 4.37 2.32 37.17
N PRO A 146 4.50 1.64 38.31
CA PRO A 146 5.04 0.28 38.37
C PRO A 146 4.09 -0.70 37.67
N VAL A 147 4.24 -0.84 36.37
CA VAL A 147 3.61 -1.90 35.60
C VAL A 147 4.53 -3.11 35.69
N HIS A 148 4.13 -4.07 36.49
CA HIS A 148 4.74 -5.40 36.52
C HIS A 148 4.88 -5.94 35.11
N GLU A 149 6.12 -6.07 34.71
CA GLU A 149 6.57 -6.55 33.40
C GLU A 149 6.35 -8.07 33.32
N HIS A 150 5.15 -8.48 32.96
CA HIS A 150 4.95 -9.81 32.43
C HIS A 150 5.36 -9.81 30.94
N VAL A 151 6.66 -9.72 30.68
CA VAL A 151 7.24 -10.05 29.40
C VAL A 151 7.12 -11.56 29.19
N SER A 152 6.02 -11.97 28.60
CA SER A 152 5.83 -13.35 28.15
C SER A 152 6.89 -13.69 27.10
N LYS A 153 7.76 -14.64 27.40
CA LYS A 153 8.80 -15.23 26.53
C LYS A 153 8.29 -15.88 25.22
N LYS A 154 7.06 -15.61 24.79
CA LYS A 154 6.39 -16.18 23.60
C LYS A 154 6.46 -15.29 22.36
N SER A 155 7.51 -14.44 22.20
CA SER A 155 7.52 -13.32 21.25
C SER A 155 7.93 -13.67 19.81
N THR A 156 8.76 -14.69 19.57
CA THR A 156 9.33 -14.97 18.24
C THR A 156 8.31 -15.52 17.22
N ASN A 157 7.36 -16.34 17.66
CA ASN A 157 6.32 -16.88 16.79
C ASN A 157 5.32 -15.82 16.30
N LYS A 158 5.23 -14.67 16.98
CA LYS A 158 4.26 -13.61 16.62
C LYS A 158 4.70 -12.78 15.41
N VAL A 159 5.99 -12.57 15.20
CA VAL A 159 6.50 -11.79 14.05
C VAL A 159 6.30 -12.58 12.77
N ALA A 160 6.73 -13.82 12.73
CA ALA A 160 6.53 -14.70 11.57
C ALA A 160 5.04 -14.85 11.20
N THR A 161 4.18 -14.98 12.21
CA THR A 161 2.72 -15.04 12.01
C THR A 161 2.18 -13.75 11.40
N ASN A 162 2.62 -12.57 11.86
CA ASN A 162 2.16 -11.29 11.31
C ASN A 162 2.66 -11.07 9.87
N ILE A 163 3.88 -11.50 9.56
CA ILE A 163 4.41 -11.50 8.20
C ILE A 163 3.54 -12.41 7.31
N ALA A 164 3.29 -13.64 7.75
CA ALA A 164 2.46 -14.58 7.00
C ALA A 164 1.03 -14.02 6.76
N ILE A 165 0.43 -13.39 7.76
CA ILE A 165 -0.88 -12.75 7.62
C ILE A 165 -0.83 -11.59 6.60
N GLY A 166 0.23 -10.79 6.59
CA GLY A 166 0.43 -9.73 5.61
C GLY A 166 0.55 -10.27 4.19
N VAL A 167 1.36 -11.31 3.98
CA VAL A 167 1.53 -11.99 2.68
C VAL A 167 0.21 -12.59 2.19
N ILE A 168 -0.48 -13.34 3.04
CA ILE A 168 -1.77 -13.96 2.70
C ILE A 168 -2.82 -12.87 2.41
N GLY A 169 -2.86 -11.82 3.23
CA GLY A 169 -3.77 -10.70 3.05
C GLY A 169 -3.57 -10.01 1.70
N PHE A 170 -2.32 -9.74 1.33
CA PHE A 170 -1.97 -9.21 0.02
C PHE A 170 -2.44 -10.15 -1.10
N ALA A 171 -2.08 -11.44 -1.04
CA ALA A 171 -2.43 -12.41 -2.07
C ALA A 171 -3.94 -12.54 -2.31
N ILE A 172 -4.75 -12.45 -1.24
CA ILE A 172 -6.22 -12.51 -1.33
C ILE A 172 -6.80 -11.21 -1.89
N VAL A 173 -6.24 -10.06 -1.54
CA VAL A 173 -6.82 -8.76 -1.92
C VAL A 173 -6.34 -8.30 -3.29
N TRP A 174 -5.18 -8.74 -3.73
CA TRP A 174 -4.60 -8.35 -5.03
C TRP A 174 -5.57 -8.45 -6.21
N PRO A 175 -6.29 -9.56 -6.44
CA PRO A 175 -7.24 -9.66 -7.54
C PRO A 175 -8.40 -8.67 -7.44
N LEU A 176 -8.84 -8.32 -6.22
CA LEU A 176 -9.89 -7.30 -6.01
C LEU A 176 -9.41 -5.90 -6.39
N ILE A 177 -8.15 -5.58 -6.08
CA ILE A 177 -7.52 -4.32 -6.46
C ILE A 177 -7.48 -4.23 -7.99
N GLN A 178 -7.01 -5.29 -8.66
CA GLN A 178 -6.91 -5.34 -10.11
C GLN A 178 -8.28 -5.25 -10.79
N MET A 179 -9.28 -5.97 -10.27
CA MET A 179 -10.65 -5.90 -10.77
C MET A 179 -11.22 -4.49 -10.62
N THR A 180 -11.02 -3.84 -9.47
CA THR A 180 -11.48 -2.48 -9.23
C THR A 180 -10.80 -1.48 -10.17
N SER A 181 -9.51 -1.63 -10.40
CA SER A 181 -8.75 -0.82 -11.36
C SER A 181 -9.26 -1.02 -12.78
N ALA A 182 -9.45 -2.26 -13.22
CA ALA A 182 -9.98 -2.58 -14.55
C ALA A 182 -11.38 -2.01 -14.77
N LEU A 183 -12.26 -2.14 -13.76
CA LEU A 183 -13.61 -1.57 -13.82
C LEU A 183 -13.59 -0.05 -13.91
N GLY A 184 -12.78 0.62 -13.10
CA GLY A 184 -12.61 2.07 -13.15
C GLY A 184 -12.09 2.55 -14.50
N GLY A 185 -11.09 1.86 -15.06
CA GLY A 185 -10.57 2.13 -16.39
C GLY A 185 -11.60 1.92 -17.51
N ALA A 186 -12.41 0.85 -17.42
CA ALA A 186 -13.48 0.58 -18.36
C ALA A 186 -14.58 1.67 -18.31
N ILE A 187 -14.99 2.06 -17.10
CA ILE A 187 -15.96 3.16 -16.91
C ILE A 187 -15.41 4.45 -17.51
N GLN A 188 -14.16 4.80 -17.24
CA GLN A 188 -13.52 5.97 -17.83
C GLN A 188 -13.57 5.92 -19.36
N PHE A 189 -13.17 4.79 -19.95
CA PHE A 189 -13.17 4.63 -21.40
C PHE A 189 -14.56 4.83 -22.02
N VAL A 190 -15.61 4.28 -21.39
CA VAL A 190 -16.99 4.46 -21.86
C VAL A 190 -17.42 5.93 -21.88
N PHE A 191 -17.01 6.72 -20.86
CA PHE A 191 -17.43 8.12 -20.76
C PHE A 191 -16.52 9.10 -21.51
N THR A 192 -15.25 8.79 -21.71
CA THR A 192 -14.28 9.75 -22.26
C THR A 192 -13.68 9.32 -23.60
N GLY A 193 -13.83 8.06 -24.00
CA GLY A 193 -13.12 7.45 -25.12
C GLY A 193 -11.61 7.27 -24.89
N VAL A 194 -11.08 7.68 -23.72
CA VAL A 194 -9.66 7.64 -23.40
C VAL A 194 -9.38 6.46 -22.48
N ARG A 195 -8.44 5.60 -22.87
CA ARG A 195 -8.01 4.47 -22.02
C ARG A 195 -7.17 4.95 -20.85
N ALA A 196 -7.34 4.31 -19.71
CA ALA A 196 -6.46 4.54 -18.58
C ALA A 196 -5.02 4.16 -18.95
N PRO A 197 -4.01 4.96 -18.56
CA PRO A 197 -2.62 4.65 -18.83
C PRO A 197 -2.24 3.36 -18.10
N THR A 198 -1.36 2.57 -18.70
CA THR A 198 -0.83 1.33 -18.10
C THR A 198 -0.05 1.61 -16.81
N VAL A 199 0.44 2.83 -16.66
CA VAL A 199 1.23 3.30 -15.52
C VAL A 199 0.35 4.14 -14.61
N GLY A 200 0.03 3.59 -13.44
CA GLY A 200 -0.77 4.29 -12.43
C GLY A 200 0.00 5.31 -11.59
N HIS A 201 1.33 5.40 -11.71
CA HIS A 201 2.15 6.28 -10.86
C HIS A 201 3.41 6.76 -11.57
N GLN A 202 3.67 8.07 -11.55
CA GLN A 202 4.83 8.69 -12.21
C GLN A 202 6.19 8.14 -11.77
N PHE A 203 6.32 7.67 -10.52
CA PHE A 203 7.58 7.08 -10.03
C PHE A 203 8.03 5.84 -10.80
N LEU A 204 7.11 5.09 -11.37
CA LEU A 204 7.45 3.90 -12.15
C LEU A 204 8.15 4.30 -13.45
N GLU A 205 7.71 5.38 -14.08
CA GLU A 205 8.38 5.93 -15.27
C GLU A 205 9.79 6.39 -14.95
N THR A 206 9.97 7.15 -13.86
CA THR A 206 11.28 7.59 -13.39
C THR A 206 12.24 6.41 -13.17
N ILE A 207 11.78 5.33 -12.52
CA ILE A 207 12.59 4.11 -12.30
C ILE A 207 13.00 3.48 -13.64
N ARG A 208 12.11 3.45 -14.61
CA ARG A 208 12.36 2.86 -15.93
C ARG A 208 13.33 3.69 -16.76
N GLU A 209 13.21 5.01 -16.73
CA GLU A 209 14.05 5.94 -17.50
C GLU A 209 15.48 6.00 -16.97
N GLU A 210 15.66 6.02 -15.66
CA GLU A 210 16.97 6.07 -15.01
C GLU A 210 17.81 4.81 -15.24
N GLY A 211 17.20 3.67 -15.47
CA GLY A 211 17.89 2.41 -15.64
C GLY A 211 18.54 1.87 -14.36
N ASN A 212 19.58 1.05 -14.49
CA ASN A 212 20.20 0.37 -13.36
C ASN A 212 21.36 1.21 -12.77
N ASN A 213 21.07 2.03 -11.77
CA ASN A 213 22.06 2.85 -11.07
C ASN A 213 21.74 2.96 -9.56
N PRO A 214 22.64 3.48 -8.71
CA PRO A 214 22.41 3.59 -7.26
C PRO A 214 21.19 4.44 -6.87
N VAL A 215 20.84 5.47 -7.64
CA VAL A 215 19.67 6.32 -7.38
C VAL A 215 18.39 5.53 -7.58
N THR A 216 18.32 4.74 -8.65
CA THR A 216 17.20 3.84 -8.93
C THR A 216 16.97 2.84 -7.78
N TRP A 217 18.04 2.20 -7.30
CA TRP A 217 17.94 1.27 -6.17
C TRP A 217 17.51 1.99 -4.87
N GLY A 218 18.00 3.21 -4.67
CA GLY A 218 17.54 4.07 -3.57
C GLY A 218 16.05 4.38 -3.66
N LEU A 219 15.55 4.72 -4.85
CA LEU A 219 14.12 4.94 -5.12
C LEU A 219 13.31 3.68 -4.87
N VAL A 220 13.73 2.53 -5.41
CA VAL A 220 13.05 1.24 -5.19
C VAL A 220 12.98 0.90 -3.70
N PHE A 221 14.09 1.02 -2.97
CA PHE A 221 14.12 0.79 -1.52
C PHE A 221 13.16 1.73 -0.78
N THR A 222 13.17 3.00 -1.17
CA THR A 222 12.30 4.00 -0.53
C THR A 222 10.83 3.72 -0.81
N ILE A 223 10.47 3.41 -2.05
CA ILE A 223 9.08 3.13 -2.45
C ILE A 223 8.58 1.81 -1.88
N VAL A 224 9.43 0.79 -1.75
CA VAL A 224 9.02 -0.53 -1.25
C VAL A 224 9.06 -0.61 0.28
N ILE A 225 9.98 0.08 0.94
CA ILE A 225 10.23 -0.10 2.38
C ILE A 225 9.94 1.17 3.17
N LEU A 226 10.68 2.26 2.92
CA LEU A 226 10.59 3.45 3.79
C LEU A 226 9.25 4.18 3.67
N GLY A 227 8.77 4.37 2.45
CA GLY A 227 7.48 5.00 2.19
C GLY A 227 6.33 4.23 2.81
N PRO A 228 6.13 2.94 2.48
CA PRO A 228 5.10 2.13 3.11
C PRO A 228 5.16 2.12 4.64
N LEU A 229 6.37 2.04 5.23
CA LEU A 229 6.49 2.09 6.69
C LEU A 229 6.00 3.44 7.25
N ALA A 230 6.42 4.56 6.67
CA ALA A 230 5.97 5.89 7.07
C ALA A 230 4.46 6.06 6.86
N GLU A 231 3.93 5.59 5.75
CA GLU A 231 2.51 5.67 5.44
C GLU A 231 1.66 4.82 6.40
N GLU A 232 2.07 3.59 6.72
CA GLU A 232 1.33 2.78 7.69
C GLU A 232 1.36 3.40 9.09
N ILE A 233 2.46 4.04 9.49
CA ILE A 233 2.53 4.80 10.75
C ILE A 233 1.49 5.93 10.77
N ILE A 234 1.35 6.69 9.67
CA ILE A 234 0.36 7.78 9.58
C ILE A 234 -1.06 7.23 9.52
N TRP A 235 -1.32 6.36 8.54
CA TRP A 235 -2.69 5.97 8.21
C TRP A 235 -3.27 4.98 9.21
N ARG A 236 -2.56 3.89 9.52
CA ARG A 236 -3.05 2.82 10.42
C ARG A 236 -2.70 3.08 11.86
N GLY A 237 -1.56 3.73 12.09
CA GLY A 237 -1.12 4.14 13.41
C GLY A 237 -1.85 5.39 13.90
N ALA A 238 -1.63 6.53 13.28
CA ALA A 238 -2.16 7.80 13.80
C ALA A 238 -3.65 7.99 13.46
N ILE A 239 -4.02 7.99 12.18
CA ILE A 239 -5.37 8.41 11.76
C ILE A 239 -6.41 7.36 12.14
N GLN A 240 -6.24 6.09 11.73
CA GLN A 240 -7.22 5.05 12.03
C GLN A 240 -7.40 4.85 13.54
N GLN A 241 -6.32 4.81 14.32
CA GLN A 241 -6.43 4.65 15.77
C GLN A 241 -6.97 5.93 16.44
N GLY A 242 -6.59 7.11 15.96
CA GLY A 242 -7.13 8.39 16.45
C GLY A 242 -8.66 8.48 16.25
N LEU A 243 -9.16 8.12 15.07
CA LEU A 243 -10.59 8.07 14.77
C LEU A 243 -11.35 7.12 15.72
N LYS A 244 -10.78 5.97 16.04
CA LYS A 244 -11.37 5.03 17.02
C LYS A 244 -11.36 5.60 18.43
N GLN A 245 -10.30 6.30 18.82
CA GLN A 245 -10.19 6.91 20.14
C GLN A 245 -11.23 8.03 20.37
N ILE A 246 -11.65 8.72 19.32
CA ILE A 246 -12.73 9.72 19.40
C ILE A 246 -14.13 9.11 19.24
N GLY A 247 -14.24 7.77 19.24
CA GLY A 247 -15.53 7.06 19.30
C GLY A 247 -16.05 6.53 17.97
N LEU A 248 -15.32 6.67 16.84
CA LEU A 248 -15.78 6.07 15.59
C LEU A 248 -15.74 4.52 15.67
N PRO A 249 -16.77 3.84 15.16
CA PRO A 249 -16.75 2.40 15.05
C PRO A 249 -15.62 1.96 14.10
N ARG A 250 -15.07 0.77 14.32
CA ARG A 250 -13.92 0.22 13.55
C ARG A 250 -14.11 0.32 12.04
N ALA A 251 -15.29 -0.06 11.55
CA ALA A 251 -15.59 0.01 10.12
C ALA A 251 -15.54 1.47 9.59
N GLY A 252 -16.10 2.42 10.32
CA GLY A 252 -16.06 3.84 9.97
C GLY A 252 -14.65 4.38 9.95
N ALA A 253 -13.82 4.05 10.96
CA ALA A 253 -12.42 4.45 11.00
C ALA A 253 -11.63 3.88 9.81
N ILE A 254 -11.83 2.60 9.46
CA ILE A 254 -11.21 1.97 8.30
C ILE A 254 -11.63 2.69 7.01
N LEU A 255 -12.92 2.88 6.77
CA LEU A 255 -13.43 3.48 5.54
C LEU A 255 -12.94 4.91 5.35
N ILE A 256 -13.03 5.76 6.39
CA ILE A 256 -12.56 7.14 6.31
C ILE A 256 -11.06 7.18 6.04
N THR A 257 -10.26 6.42 6.79
CA THR A 257 -8.81 6.38 6.60
C THR A 257 -8.42 5.88 5.22
N SER A 258 -9.11 4.87 4.69
CA SER A 258 -8.84 4.31 3.37
C SER A 258 -9.21 5.27 2.24
N THR A 259 -10.30 6.00 2.39
CA THR A 259 -10.68 7.06 1.45
C THR A 259 -9.66 8.19 1.45
N MET A 260 -9.23 8.66 2.63
CA MET A 260 -8.18 9.69 2.73
C MET A 260 -6.86 9.21 2.15
N PHE A 261 -6.48 7.95 2.42
CA PHE A 261 -5.30 7.32 1.83
C PHE A 261 -5.35 7.31 0.30
N ALA A 262 -6.48 6.96 -0.29
CA ALA A 262 -6.62 6.98 -1.74
C ALA A 262 -6.58 8.42 -2.30
N LEU A 263 -7.28 9.35 -1.68
CA LEU A 263 -7.40 10.72 -2.16
C LEU A 263 -6.09 11.51 -2.10
N ILE A 264 -5.18 11.22 -1.14
CA ILE A 264 -3.88 11.90 -1.10
C ILE A 264 -3.01 11.58 -2.31
N HIS A 265 -3.29 10.45 -3.00
CA HIS A 265 -2.60 10.06 -4.23
C HIS A 265 -3.15 10.75 -5.49
N TRP A 266 -4.22 11.56 -5.37
CA TRP A 266 -4.87 12.21 -6.52
C TRP A 266 -3.90 12.99 -7.41
N GLY A 267 -2.96 13.71 -6.81
CA GLY A 267 -1.95 14.49 -7.53
C GLY A 267 -0.81 13.66 -8.13
N ALA A 268 -0.57 12.45 -7.61
CA ALA A 268 0.47 11.55 -8.09
C ALA A 268 0.01 10.60 -9.20
N VAL A 269 -1.32 10.52 -9.41
CA VAL A 269 -1.94 9.70 -10.45
C VAL A 269 -2.29 10.59 -11.65
N PRO A 270 -1.88 10.21 -12.88
CA PRO A 270 -2.27 10.91 -14.10
C PRO A 270 -3.78 11.06 -14.21
N GLU A 271 -4.25 12.14 -14.81
CA GLU A 271 -5.69 12.47 -14.89
C GLU A 271 -6.53 11.31 -15.40
N TYR A 272 -6.15 10.75 -16.54
CA TYR A 272 -6.84 9.61 -17.14
C TYR A 272 -6.56 8.26 -16.47
N GLY A 273 -5.81 8.23 -15.35
CA GLY A 273 -5.61 7.06 -14.51
C GLY A 273 -6.42 7.08 -13.21
N ARG A 274 -7.02 8.22 -12.87
CA ARG A 274 -7.65 8.42 -11.54
C ARG A 274 -8.85 7.52 -11.32
N ALA A 275 -9.67 7.33 -12.32
CA ALA A 275 -10.85 6.47 -12.23
C ALA A 275 -10.48 4.99 -11.99
N ALA A 276 -9.33 4.55 -12.47
CA ALA A 276 -8.80 3.21 -12.22
C ALA A 276 -8.08 3.13 -10.87
N ALA A 277 -7.14 4.04 -10.60
CA ALA A 277 -6.22 3.94 -9.48
C ALA A 277 -6.86 4.34 -8.14
N ILE A 278 -7.65 5.42 -8.08
CA ILE A 278 -8.18 5.91 -6.80
C ILE A 278 -9.12 4.92 -6.12
N PRO A 279 -10.13 4.33 -6.81
CA PRO A 279 -10.95 3.28 -6.19
C PRO A 279 -10.13 2.03 -5.81
N ALA A 280 -9.14 1.64 -6.63
CA ALA A 280 -8.28 0.51 -6.35
C ALA A 280 -7.43 0.74 -5.09
N LEU A 281 -6.87 1.94 -4.91
CA LEU A 281 -6.16 2.35 -3.70
C LEU A 281 -7.08 2.40 -2.47
N ALA A 282 -8.35 2.79 -2.63
CA ALA A 282 -9.32 2.75 -1.55
C ALA A 282 -9.60 1.30 -1.09
N VAL A 283 -9.81 0.37 -2.01
CA VAL A 283 -9.97 -1.07 -1.71
C VAL A 283 -8.72 -1.62 -1.04
N PHE A 284 -7.54 -1.28 -1.54
CA PHE A 284 -6.28 -1.64 -0.91
C PHE A 284 -6.17 -1.05 0.51
N GLY A 285 -6.52 0.22 0.67
CA GLY A 285 -6.56 0.89 1.96
C GLY A 285 -7.44 0.18 2.98
N VAL A 286 -8.64 -0.27 2.57
CA VAL A 286 -9.54 -1.07 3.42
C VAL A 286 -8.87 -2.37 3.86
N ALA A 287 -8.21 -3.07 2.95
CA ALA A 287 -7.50 -4.30 3.29
C ALA A 287 -6.41 -4.10 4.33
N LEU A 288 -5.60 -3.05 4.17
CA LEU A 288 -4.56 -2.69 5.14
C LEU A 288 -5.15 -2.32 6.51
N GLY A 289 -6.26 -1.57 6.50
CA GLY A 289 -7.00 -1.21 7.72
C GLY A 289 -7.54 -2.44 8.46
N VAL A 290 -8.09 -3.41 7.73
CA VAL A 290 -8.56 -4.69 8.28
C VAL A 290 -7.39 -5.52 8.83
N LEU A 291 -6.26 -5.58 8.13
CA LEU A 291 -5.05 -6.26 8.62
C LEU A 291 -4.58 -5.67 9.95
N MET A 292 -4.55 -4.34 10.07
CA MET A 292 -4.22 -3.66 11.33
C MET A 292 -5.20 -4.04 12.45
N GLU A 293 -6.51 -4.04 12.19
CA GLU A 293 -7.52 -4.38 13.21
C GLU A 293 -7.46 -5.85 13.65
N ARG A 294 -7.17 -6.75 12.72
CA ARG A 294 -7.09 -8.20 13.03
C ARG A 294 -5.85 -8.58 13.80
N THR A 295 -4.73 -7.93 13.53
CA THR A 295 -3.45 -8.29 14.14
C THR A 295 -3.08 -7.38 15.30
N GLY A 296 -3.66 -6.17 15.36
CA GLY A 296 -3.29 -5.12 16.29
C GLY A 296 -1.86 -4.60 16.10
N ARG A 297 -1.25 -4.85 14.94
CA ARG A 297 0.16 -4.55 14.66
C ARG A 297 0.33 -3.99 13.27
N LEU A 298 1.18 -2.97 13.14
CA LEU A 298 1.52 -2.35 11.86
C LEU A 298 2.24 -3.31 10.88
N TRP A 299 2.93 -4.34 11.39
CA TRP A 299 3.75 -5.23 10.56
C TRP A 299 2.96 -5.95 9.46
N SER A 300 1.72 -6.38 9.74
CA SER A 300 0.92 -7.09 8.74
C SER A 300 0.45 -6.17 7.61
N SER A 301 0.02 -4.96 7.93
CA SER A 301 -0.33 -3.96 6.91
C SER A 301 0.90 -3.47 6.16
N PHE A 302 2.01 -3.21 6.85
CA PHE A 302 3.28 -2.83 6.23
C PHE A 302 3.78 -3.88 5.23
N ILE A 303 3.80 -5.17 5.59
CA ILE A 303 4.24 -6.24 4.67
C ILE A 303 3.33 -6.33 3.44
N ALA A 304 2.01 -6.25 3.63
CA ALA A 304 1.08 -6.24 2.51
C ALA A 304 1.30 -5.02 1.60
N HIS A 305 1.59 -3.85 2.17
CA HIS A 305 1.88 -2.63 1.44
C HIS A 305 3.21 -2.70 0.68
N ALA A 306 4.27 -3.17 1.32
CA ALA A 306 5.56 -3.37 0.68
C ALA A 306 5.47 -4.36 -0.50
N LEU A 307 4.72 -5.45 -0.34
CA LEU A 307 4.47 -6.41 -1.42
C LEU A 307 3.65 -5.81 -2.56
N PHE A 308 2.66 -4.97 -2.26
CA PHE A 308 1.90 -4.26 -3.28
C PHE A 308 2.81 -3.36 -4.14
N ASN A 309 3.66 -2.56 -3.52
CA ASN A 309 4.58 -1.70 -4.24
C ASN A 309 5.64 -2.50 -5.01
N CYS A 310 6.19 -3.55 -4.40
CA CYS A 310 7.13 -4.46 -5.06
C CYS A 310 6.51 -5.12 -6.30
N ALA A 311 5.27 -5.63 -6.19
CA ALA A 311 4.57 -6.25 -7.30
C ALA A 311 4.30 -5.26 -8.44
N ASN A 312 3.89 -4.02 -8.14
CA ASN A 312 3.69 -2.99 -9.16
C ASN A 312 5.01 -2.63 -9.88
N ILE A 313 6.13 -2.44 -9.15
CA ILE A 313 7.44 -2.18 -9.77
C ILE A 313 7.85 -3.36 -10.65
N PHE A 314 7.72 -4.58 -10.16
CA PHE A 314 8.07 -5.79 -10.89
C PHE A 314 7.26 -5.92 -12.18
N LEU A 315 5.94 -5.81 -12.09
CA LEU A 315 5.06 -5.92 -13.26
C LEU A 315 5.34 -4.81 -14.28
N PHE A 316 5.57 -3.60 -13.82
CA PHE A 316 5.92 -2.48 -14.68
C PHE A 316 7.27 -2.69 -15.40
N SER A 317 8.26 -3.28 -14.72
CA SER A 317 9.56 -3.60 -15.32
C SER A 317 9.49 -4.65 -16.43
N MET A 318 8.41 -5.46 -16.46
CA MET A 318 8.16 -6.47 -17.50
C MET A 318 7.48 -5.90 -18.75
N LEU A 319 6.98 -4.66 -18.71
CA LEU A 319 6.38 -4.03 -19.89
C LEU A 319 7.48 -3.67 -20.91
N PRO A 320 7.24 -3.89 -22.22
CA PRO A 320 8.17 -3.46 -23.27
C PRO A 320 8.42 -1.94 -23.18
N LYS A 321 9.65 -1.55 -23.56
CA LYS A 321 10.06 -0.14 -23.61
C LYS A 321 9.43 0.56 -24.80
#